data_169205270f20d411742098149d174ad9
#
_entry.id   169205270f20d411742098149d174ad9
#
_cell.length_a   1.000
_cell.length_b   1.000
_cell.length_c   1.000
_cell.angle_alpha   90.00
_cell.angle_beta   90.00
_cell.angle_gamma   90.00
#
_symmetry.space_group_name_H-M   'P 1'
#
loop_
_entity.id
_entity.type
_entity.pdbx_description
1 polymer ?
#
loop_
_entity_poly.entity_id
_entity_poly.type
_entity_poly.pdbx_seq_one_letter_code
_entity_poly.pdbx_strand_id
1 'polypeptide(L)'
;ATVSRVLNNDSGILVADETKAQILQVAEELNYRTAKQRKGKNFSKNMFIVGIVEMYDVVKQLQDPYYLLLRNIVEKKAFENNIKLVRFFKQDNEFELAEEVELQGIIAVGKFTSDEVNELSKRTQNIVFIDSAPNDELYDSVKVNYKLGVKQALDYFLELGHKNIGFIGEKYTLGDNKIPMFDDRLKFFYEYMNNKQMLKEEFIINSSMTAEGGYEAINKFIRSESKMPTAFFTANDTIASGVIKGLQENGVKVPNDIQYNCF
;
A
#
# COMPACT_ATOMS: atom_id res chain seq x y z
N ALA A 1 45.11 -4.99 -23.67
CA ALA A 1 46.23 -5.81 -23.36
C ALA A 1 45.78 -7.24 -23.05
N THR A 2 46.64 -8.22 -23.28
CA THR A 2 46.40 -9.67 -23.22
C THR A 2 45.75 -10.12 -21.90
N VAL A 3 46.29 -9.70 -20.75
CA VAL A 3 45.77 -10.04 -19.41
C VAL A 3 44.30 -9.65 -19.24
N SER A 4 43.92 -8.43 -19.63
CA SER A 4 42.54 -7.94 -19.52
C SER A 4 41.58 -8.76 -20.40
N ARG A 5 42.00 -9.20 -21.57
CA ARG A 5 41.16 -9.99 -22.48
C ARG A 5 40.97 -11.42 -21.98
N VAL A 6 42.06 -12.04 -21.44
CA VAL A 6 41.96 -13.36 -20.78
C VAL A 6 41.02 -13.30 -19.58
N LEU A 7 41.18 -12.32 -18.69
CA LEU A 7 40.36 -12.18 -17.49
C LEU A 7 38.88 -11.81 -17.80
N ASN A 8 38.58 -11.31 -19.00
CA ASN A 8 37.20 -11.04 -19.44
C ASN A 8 36.62 -12.16 -20.33
N ASN A 9 37.29 -13.33 -20.44
CA ASN A 9 36.87 -14.47 -21.24
C ASN A 9 36.64 -14.11 -22.73
N ASP A 10 37.51 -13.30 -23.32
CA ASP A 10 37.41 -12.90 -24.73
C ASP A 10 37.83 -14.09 -25.62
N SER A 11 36.88 -14.70 -26.30
CA SER A 11 37.07 -15.85 -27.16
C SER A 11 37.92 -15.56 -28.42
N GLY A 12 38.12 -14.29 -28.77
CA GLY A 12 38.92 -13.87 -29.94
C GLY A 12 40.42 -13.72 -29.65
N ILE A 13 40.93 -14.12 -28.47
CA ILE A 13 42.34 -14.00 -28.15
C ILE A 13 43.07 -15.34 -28.34
N LEU A 14 44.11 -15.35 -29.18
CA LEU A 14 45.05 -16.47 -29.33
C LEU A 14 46.15 -16.34 -28.27
N VAL A 15 46.00 -17.08 -27.18
CA VAL A 15 46.99 -17.21 -26.10
C VAL A 15 47.13 -18.69 -25.75
N ALA A 16 48.38 -19.15 -25.56
CA ALA A 16 48.62 -20.53 -25.17
C ALA A 16 47.91 -20.87 -23.83
N ASP A 17 47.35 -22.07 -23.71
CA ASP A 17 46.56 -22.50 -22.56
C ASP A 17 47.35 -22.41 -21.25
N GLU A 18 48.66 -22.71 -21.28
CA GLU A 18 49.56 -22.54 -20.10
C GLU A 18 49.60 -21.07 -19.64
N THR A 19 49.76 -20.12 -20.59
CA THR A 19 49.82 -18.68 -20.27
C THR A 19 48.47 -18.21 -19.74
N LYS A 20 47.35 -18.73 -20.27
CA LYS A 20 46.01 -18.43 -19.81
C LYS A 20 45.80 -18.92 -18.37
N ALA A 21 46.24 -20.14 -18.06
CA ALA A 21 46.19 -20.72 -16.73
C ALA A 21 47.02 -19.90 -15.71
N GLN A 22 48.26 -19.53 -16.07
CA GLN A 22 49.10 -18.67 -15.23
C GLN A 22 48.46 -17.30 -14.93
N ILE A 23 47.86 -16.65 -15.95
CA ILE A 23 47.18 -15.35 -15.76
C ILE A 23 46.01 -15.50 -14.78
N LEU A 24 45.22 -16.57 -14.88
CA LEU A 24 44.09 -16.83 -14.00
C LEU A 24 44.55 -17.12 -12.57
N GLN A 25 45.57 -17.95 -12.41
CA GLN A 25 46.15 -18.29 -11.11
C GLN A 25 46.70 -17.06 -10.39
N VAL A 26 47.54 -16.25 -11.06
CA VAL A 26 48.10 -15.02 -10.47
C VAL A 26 47.03 -14.01 -10.14
N ALA A 27 45.96 -13.90 -10.97
CA ALA A 27 44.85 -13.03 -10.68
C ALA A 27 44.08 -13.48 -9.45
N GLU A 28 43.96 -14.78 -9.22
CA GLU A 28 43.33 -15.36 -8.02
C GLU A 28 44.20 -15.14 -6.78
N GLU A 29 45.48 -15.41 -6.83
CA GLU A 29 46.43 -15.17 -5.74
C GLU A 29 46.48 -13.69 -5.32
N LEU A 30 46.44 -12.78 -6.27
CA LEU A 30 46.42 -11.33 -6.01
C LEU A 30 45.03 -10.75 -5.72
N ASN A 31 43.99 -11.60 -5.67
CA ASN A 31 42.58 -11.14 -5.56
C ASN A 31 42.23 -10.06 -6.58
N TYR A 32 42.86 -10.11 -7.78
CA TYR A 32 42.68 -9.11 -8.82
C TYR A 32 41.35 -9.27 -9.52
N ARG A 33 40.59 -8.16 -9.65
CA ARG A 33 39.31 -8.09 -10.36
C ARG A 33 39.41 -7.12 -11.52
N THR A 34 38.87 -7.53 -12.68
CA THR A 34 38.83 -6.67 -13.86
C THR A 34 37.92 -5.45 -13.63
N ALA A 35 38.12 -4.38 -14.41
CA ALA A 35 37.26 -3.19 -14.34
C ALA A 35 35.75 -3.52 -14.56
N LYS A 36 35.46 -4.56 -15.38
CA LYS A 36 34.10 -5.06 -15.62
C LYS A 36 33.52 -5.77 -14.38
N GLN A 37 34.33 -6.58 -13.72
CA GLN A 37 33.97 -7.26 -12.47
C GLN A 37 33.91 -6.27 -11.29
N ARG A 38 34.75 -5.24 -11.26
CA ARG A 38 34.65 -4.13 -10.30
C ARG A 38 33.40 -3.29 -10.52
N LYS A 39 33.04 -2.97 -11.77
CA LYS A 39 31.77 -2.32 -12.09
C LYS A 39 30.57 -3.19 -11.74
N GLY A 40 30.62 -4.51 -11.99
CA GLY A 40 29.54 -5.43 -11.58
C GLY A 40 29.45 -5.67 -10.06
N LYS A 41 30.51 -5.44 -9.28
CA LYS A 41 30.56 -5.58 -7.81
C LYS A 41 30.61 -4.27 -7.03
N ASN A 42 30.71 -3.11 -7.68
CA ASN A 42 30.40 -1.84 -7.04
C ASN A 42 28.92 -1.71 -6.69
N PHE A 43 28.07 -2.66 -7.11
CA PHE A 43 26.71 -2.83 -6.59
C PHE A 43 26.67 -3.25 -5.11
N SER A 44 27.76 -3.82 -4.54
CA SER A 44 27.73 -4.35 -3.17
C SER A 44 28.32 -3.42 -2.09
N LYS A 45 28.95 -2.31 -2.45
CA LYS A 45 29.59 -1.43 -1.44
C LYS A 45 28.78 -0.18 -1.04
N ASN A 46 27.70 0.15 -1.78
CA ASN A 46 26.79 1.27 -1.47
C ASN A 46 25.34 0.95 -1.87
N MET A 47 24.88 -0.29 -1.65
CA MET A 47 23.46 -0.58 -1.84
C MET A 47 22.71 -0.06 -0.60
N PHE A 48 21.78 0.88 -0.81
CA PHE A 48 20.88 1.30 0.25
C PHE A 48 20.02 0.13 0.69
N ILE A 49 20.02 -0.14 2.00
CA ILE A 49 19.19 -1.17 2.61
C ILE A 49 18.04 -0.46 3.32
N VAL A 50 16.83 -0.72 2.87
CA VAL A 50 15.61 -0.07 3.37
C VAL A 50 14.66 -1.14 3.88
N GLY A 51 14.14 -0.93 5.08
CA GLY A 51 13.07 -1.77 5.62
C GLY A 51 11.75 -1.48 4.93
N ILE A 52 10.94 -2.50 4.67
CA ILE A 52 9.54 -2.33 4.27
C ILE A 52 8.64 -3.00 5.29
N VAL A 53 7.69 -2.25 5.83
CA VAL A 53 6.71 -2.72 6.81
C VAL A 53 5.30 -2.44 6.30
N GLU A 54 4.39 -3.38 6.52
CA GLU A 54 2.99 -3.28 6.11
C GLU A 54 2.09 -3.39 7.34
N MET A 55 1.00 -2.60 7.36
CA MET A 55 0.04 -2.63 8.47
C MET A 55 -0.75 -3.95 8.56
N TYR A 56 -0.98 -4.60 7.42
CA TYR A 56 -1.76 -5.84 7.32
C TYR A 56 -0.86 -7.08 7.35
N ASP A 57 -1.33 -8.10 8.05
CA ASP A 57 -0.83 -9.46 7.91
C ASP A 57 -1.22 -10.06 6.53
N VAL A 58 -0.67 -11.22 6.21
CA VAL A 58 -0.87 -11.88 4.90
C VAL A 58 -2.36 -12.20 4.65
N VAL A 59 -3.12 -12.55 5.68
CA VAL A 59 -4.54 -12.92 5.53
C VAL A 59 -5.37 -11.70 5.14
N LYS A 60 -5.17 -10.58 5.80
CA LYS A 60 -5.85 -9.32 5.48
C LYS A 60 -5.46 -8.78 4.11
N GLN A 61 -4.19 -8.94 3.70
CA GLN A 61 -3.73 -8.55 2.36
C GLN A 61 -4.44 -9.32 1.23
N LEU A 62 -4.82 -10.57 1.47
CA LEU A 62 -5.58 -11.36 0.49
C LEU A 62 -7.04 -10.91 0.38
N GLN A 63 -7.59 -10.35 1.43
CA GLN A 63 -8.98 -9.84 1.46
C GLN A 63 -9.08 -8.42 0.88
N ASP A 64 -8.02 -7.61 1.06
CA ASP A 64 -7.89 -6.27 0.49
C ASP A 64 -6.55 -6.15 -0.25
N PRO A 65 -6.55 -6.31 -1.60
CA PRO A 65 -5.32 -6.33 -2.39
C PRO A 65 -4.65 -4.96 -2.57
N TYR A 66 -5.25 -3.87 -2.09
CA TYR A 66 -4.74 -2.51 -2.26
C TYR A 66 -3.30 -2.36 -1.76
N TYR A 67 -3.03 -2.80 -0.53
CA TYR A 67 -1.68 -2.71 0.05
C TYR A 67 -0.69 -3.67 -0.60
N LEU A 68 -1.16 -4.83 -1.07
CA LEU A 68 -0.35 -5.75 -1.87
C LEU A 68 0.13 -5.09 -3.18
N LEU A 69 -0.76 -4.37 -3.86
CA LEU A 69 -0.41 -3.63 -5.09
C LEU A 69 0.56 -2.49 -4.81
N LEU A 70 0.35 -1.72 -3.74
CA LEU A 70 1.29 -0.68 -3.30
C LEU A 70 2.67 -1.25 -3.03
N ARG A 71 2.76 -2.35 -2.28
CA ARG A 71 4.03 -3.03 -2.01
C ARG A 71 4.73 -3.44 -3.30
N ASN A 72 4.02 -4.07 -4.23
CA ASN A 72 4.61 -4.48 -5.52
C ASN A 72 5.21 -3.31 -6.30
N ILE A 73 4.55 -2.14 -6.25
CA ILE A 73 5.07 -0.91 -6.88
C ILE A 73 6.35 -0.46 -6.17
N VAL A 74 6.36 -0.46 -4.83
CA VAL A 74 7.53 -0.09 -4.03
C VAL A 74 8.70 -1.04 -4.31
N GLU A 75 8.46 -2.37 -4.30
CA GLU A 75 9.48 -3.39 -4.60
C GLU A 75 10.07 -3.20 -6.01
N LYS A 76 9.21 -2.97 -7.00
CA LYS A 76 9.66 -2.69 -8.38
C LYS A 76 10.53 -1.43 -8.44
N LYS A 77 10.10 -0.34 -7.79
CA LYS A 77 10.85 0.92 -7.77
C LYS A 77 12.17 0.81 -7.00
N ALA A 78 12.19 0.07 -5.92
CA ALA A 78 13.42 -0.22 -5.18
C ALA A 78 14.42 -0.99 -6.06
N PHE A 79 13.95 -2.02 -6.76
CA PHE A 79 14.77 -2.79 -7.71
C PHE A 79 15.34 -1.90 -8.83
N GLU A 80 14.51 -1.06 -9.46
CA GLU A 80 14.93 -0.13 -10.51
C GLU A 80 16.00 0.87 -10.03
N ASN A 81 16.00 1.21 -8.73
CA ASN A 81 16.94 2.14 -8.11
C ASN A 81 18.09 1.47 -7.34
N ASN A 82 18.25 0.15 -7.44
CA ASN A 82 19.27 -0.62 -6.75
C ASN A 82 19.22 -0.48 -5.21
N ILE A 83 18.01 -0.43 -4.66
CA ILE A 83 17.73 -0.43 -3.23
C ILE A 83 17.41 -1.86 -2.81
N LYS A 84 18.11 -2.39 -1.79
CA LYS A 84 17.77 -3.67 -1.15
C LYS A 84 16.62 -3.42 -0.17
N LEU A 85 15.48 -4.08 -0.39
CA LEU A 85 14.40 -4.10 0.59
C LEU A 85 14.54 -5.31 1.52
N VAL A 86 14.37 -5.06 2.82
CA VAL A 86 14.28 -6.09 3.86
C VAL A 86 12.90 -5.96 4.51
N ARG A 87 12.15 -7.06 4.55
CA ARG A 87 10.79 -7.04 5.09
C ARG A 87 10.80 -7.09 6.61
N PHE A 88 9.87 -6.34 7.20
CA PHE A 88 9.43 -6.54 8.56
C PHE A 88 8.26 -7.53 8.58
N PHE A 89 8.27 -8.39 9.58
CA PHE A 89 7.13 -9.23 9.94
C PHE A 89 6.54 -8.72 11.25
N LYS A 90 5.24 -8.52 11.28
CA LYS A 90 4.53 -8.16 12.49
C LYS A 90 4.17 -9.45 13.24
N GLN A 91 4.66 -9.59 14.47
CA GLN A 91 4.33 -10.67 15.38
C GLN A 91 4.03 -10.06 16.75
N ASP A 92 2.83 -10.29 17.30
CA ASP A 92 2.40 -9.87 18.64
C ASP A 92 2.73 -8.40 19.01
N ASN A 93 2.52 -7.44 18.09
CA ASN A 93 2.86 -6.01 18.19
C ASN A 93 4.33 -5.61 18.04
N GLU A 94 5.21 -6.54 17.84
CA GLU A 94 6.61 -6.26 17.52
C GLU A 94 6.86 -6.39 16.02
N PHE A 95 7.86 -5.65 15.55
CA PHE A 95 8.29 -5.73 14.16
C PHE A 95 9.66 -6.40 14.10
N GLU A 96 9.68 -7.63 13.59
CA GLU A 96 10.91 -8.38 13.36
C GLU A 96 11.39 -8.21 11.91
N LEU A 97 12.68 -7.93 11.74
CA LEU A 97 13.31 -7.92 10.42
C LEU A 97 13.56 -9.35 9.94
N ALA A 98 13.33 -9.58 8.65
CA ALA A 98 13.70 -10.84 7.99
C ALA A 98 15.20 -11.14 8.05
N GLU A 99 16.04 -10.12 8.13
CA GLU A 99 17.48 -10.19 8.26
C GLU A 99 17.96 -9.10 9.22
N GLU A 100 18.82 -9.42 10.18
CA GLU A 100 19.48 -8.42 11.04
C GLU A 100 20.51 -7.63 10.24
N VAL A 101 20.12 -6.41 9.85
CA VAL A 101 20.93 -5.48 9.05
C VAL A 101 20.73 -4.05 9.53
N GLU A 102 21.73 -3.21 9.31
CA GLU A 102 21.60 -1.77 9.50
C GLU A 102 20.79 -1.16 8.36
N LEU A 103 19.67 -0.50 8.71
CA LEU A 103 18.77 0.14 7.77
C LEU A 103 19.14 1.62 7.57
N GLN A 104 19.18 2.08 6.33
CA GLN A 104 19.29 3.50 6.00
C GLN A 104 17.94 4.22 6.03
N GLY A 105 16.83 3.47 5.99
CA GLY A 105 15.48 4.00 6.10
C GLY A 105 14.42 2.91 6.18
N ILE A 106 13.18 3.31 6.41
CA ILE A 106 12.02 2.45 6.43
C ILE A 106 10.92 3.04 5.53
N ILE A 107 10.28 2.21 4.73
CA ILE A 107 9.03 2.51 4.03
C ILE A 107 7.90 1.80 4.77
N ALA A 108 7.01 2.57 5.40
CA ALA A 108 5.88 2.08 6.17
C ALA A 108 4.59 2.23 5.36
N VAL A 109 3.98 1.11 4.95
CA VAL A 109 2.82 1.05 4.05
C VAL A 109 1.55 0.78 4.85
N GLY A 110 0.64 1.72 4.87
CA GLY A 110 -0.61 1.65 5.61
C GLY A 110 -0.64 2.57 6.83
N LYS A 111 -1.49 2.27 7.80
CA LYS A 111 -1.73 3.08 8.99
C LYS A 111 -1.15 2.40 10.22
N PHE A 112 -0.47 3.18 11.05
CA PHE A 112 0.24 2.70 12.22
C PHE A 112 -0.18 3.49 13.45
N THR A 113 -0.22 2.82 14.60
CA THR A 113 -0.42 3.47 15.89
C THR A 113 0.84 4.25 16.30
N SER A 114 0.70 5.17 17.26
CA SER A 114 1.86 5.89 17.80
C SER A 114 2.91 4.95 18.40
N ASP A 115 2.48 3.85 19.02
CA ASP A 115 3.39 2.86 19.60
C ASP A 115 4.16 2.11 18.51
N GLU A 116 3.49 1.72 17.43
CA GLU A 116 4.13 1.09 16.27
C GLU A 116 5.13 2.04 15.59
N VAL A 117 4.77 3.32 15.42
CA VAL A 117 5.69 4.34 14.88
C VAL A 117 6.91 4.50 15.77
N ASN A 118 6.72 4.56 17.09
CA ASN A 118 7.81 4.65 18.06
C ASN A 118 8.72 3.42 17.99
N GLU A 119 8.16 2.21 17.81
CA GLU A 119 8.95 0.98 17.66
C GLU A 119 9.81 1.01 16.40
N LEU A 120 9.25 1.40 15.26
CA LEU A 120 9.99 1.54 14.01
C LEU A 120 11.08 2.61 14.11
N SER A 121 10.82 3.71 14.82
CA SER A 121 11.77 4.82 14.99
C SER A 121 13.01 4.46 15.81
N LYS A 122 12.95 3.39 16.61
CA LYS A 122 14.14 2.85 17.31
C LYS A 122 15.17 2.26 16.34
N ARG A 123 14.74 1.80 15.16
CA ARG A 123 15.62 1.23 14.14
C ARG A 123 16.28 2.32 13.27
N THR A 124 15.54 3.35 12.91
CA THR A 124 16.01 4.52 12.16
C THR A 124 15.00 5.66 12.24
N GLN A 125 15.48 6.91 12.21
CA GLN A 125 14.61 8.10 12.12
C GLN A 125 14.15 8.40 10.68
N ASN A 126 14.77 7.79 9.68
CA ASN A 126 14.44 7.99 8.28
C ASN A 126 13.27 7.09 7.88
N ILE A 127 12.06 7.52 8.16
CA ILE A 127 10.84 6.77 7.84
C ILE A 127 9.98 7.57 6.87
N VAL A 128 9.52 6.91 5.79
CA VAL A 128 8.54 7.45 4.86
C VAL A 128 7.26 6.63 4.97
N PHE A 129 6.14 7.31 5.20
CA PHE A 129 4.83 6.67 5.29
C PHE A 129 4.10 6.72 3.93
N ILE A 130 3.47 5.61 3.57
CA ILE A 130 2.58 5.52 2.39
C ILE A 130 1.17 5.22 2.88
N ASP A 131 0.21 6.03 2.44
CA ASP A 131 -1.22 6.01 2.81
C ASP A 131 -1.51 6.41 4.27
N SER A 132 -0.56 6.99 4.97
CA SER A 132 -0.75 7.63 6.27
C SER A 132 0.23 8.77 6.48
N ALA A 133 -0.01 9.60 7.50
CA ALA A 133 0.87 10.65 7.96
C ALA A 133 0.70 10.78 9.48
N PRO A 134 1.35 9.91 10.25
CA PRO A 134 1.19 9.89 11.72
C PRO A 134 1.75 11.14 12.39
N ASN A 135 2.74 11.78 11.79
CA ASN A 135 3.32 13.04 12.24
C ASN A 135 3.99 13.77 11.07
N ASP A 136 3.31 14.76 10.52
CA ASP A 136 3.77 15.54 9.35
C ASP A 136 4.97 16.44 9.65
N GLU A 137 5.31 16.68 10.94
CA GLU A 137 6.49 17.47 11.32
C GLU A 137 7.77 16.63 11.38
N LEU A 138 7.65 15.32 11.58
CA LEU A 138 8.80 14.43 11.79
C LEU A 138 9.07 13.51 10.60
N TYR A 139 8.06 13.17 9.81
CA TYR A 139 8.19 12.14 8.78
C TYR A 139 7.60 12.58 7.45
N ASP A 140 8.28 12.20 6.38
CA ASP A 140 7.73 12.32 5.04
C ASP A 140 6.58 11.34 4.82
N SER A 141 5.58 11.76 4.03
CA SER A 141 4.43 10.92 3.72
C SER A 141 3.95 11.09 2.27
N VAL A 142 3.42 10.01 1.72
CA VAL A 142 2.74 9.98 0.41
C VAL A 142 1.32 9.47 0.63
N LYS A 143 0.33 10.33 0.40
CA LYS A 143 -1.09 10.01 0.59
C LYS A 143 -1.92 10.33 -0.64
N VAL A 144 -3.02 9.59 -0.80
CA VAL A 144 -4.07 9.93 -1.74
C VAL A 144 -4.82 11.18 -1.22
N ASN A 145 -5.21 12.07 -2.13
CA ASN A 145 -6.04 13.21 -1.76
C ASN A 145 -7.52 12.81 -1.62
N TYR A 146 -7.81 12.06 -0.53
CA TYR A 146 -9.16 11.59 -0.23
C TYR A 146 -10.20 12.72 -0.18
N LYS A 147 -9.81 13.89 0.34
CA LYS A 147 -10.70 15.06 0.40
C LYS A 147 -11.18 15.50 -0.98
N LEU A 148 -10.25 15.56 -1.95
CA LEU A 148 -10.59 15.94 -3.31
C LEU A 148 -11.46 14.87 -3.99
N GLY A 149 -11.11 13.60 -3.87
CA GLY A 149 -11.86 12.50 -4.48
C GLY A 149 -13.28 12.39 -3.95
N VAL A 150 -13.45 12.43 -2.62
CA VAL A 150 -14.79 12.43 -1.99
C VAL A 150 -15.60 13.64 -2.44
N LYS A 151 -14.98 14.84 -2.46
CA LYS A 151 -15.65 16.05 -2.93
C LYS A 151 -16.14 15.90 -4.38
N GLN A 152 -15.30 15.41 -5.28
CA GLN A 152 -15.65 15.23 -6.69
C GLN A 152 -16.80 14.23 -6.87
N ALA A 153 -16.79 13.11 -6.16
CA ALA A 153 -17.85 12.12 -6.21
C ALA A 153 -19.19 12.69 -5.69
N LEU A 154 -19.16 13.45 -4.59
CA LEU A 154 -20.36 14.06 -4.02
C LEU A 154 -20.88 15.24 -4.85
N ASP A 155 -19.99 16.08 -5.41
CA ASP A 155 -20.40 17.14 -6.36
C ASP A 155 -21.14 16.51 -7.55
N TYR A 156 -20.63 15.41 -8.11
CA TYR A 156 -21.28 14.71 -9.22
C TYR A 156 -22.68 14.20 -8.85
N PHE A 157 -22.88 13.64 -7.67
CA PHE A 157 -24.22 13.26 -7.21
C PHE A 157 -25.16 14.46 -7.05
N LEU A 158 -24.65 15.59 -6.55
CA LEU A 158 -25.45 16.80 -6.41
C LEU A 158 -25.83 17.41 -7.75
N GLU A 159 -24.93 17.37 -8.75
CA GLU A 159 -25.20 17.80 -10.12
C GLU A 159 -26.30 16.95 -10.78
N LEU A 160 -26.37 15.67 -10.45
CA LEU A 160 -27.46 14.77 -10.87
C LEU A 160 -28.76 14.96 -10.05
N GLY A 161 -28.79 15.87 -9.07
CA GLY A 161 -29.97 16.22 -8.28
C GLY A 161 -30.15 15.32 -7.03
N HIS A 162 -29.22 14.44 -6.68
CA HIS A 162 -29.34 13.63 -5.47
C HIS A 162 -29.16 14.46 -4.21
N LYS A 163 -30.07 14.33 -3.27
CA LYS A 163 -30.03 14.99 -1.95
C LYS A 163 -29.93 13.98 -0.79
N ASN A 164 -30.34 12.76 -1.05
CA ASN A 164 -30.30 11.66 -0.09
C ASN A 164 -29.16 10.71 -0.53
N ILE A 165 -27.96 10.97 -0.01
CA ILE A 165 -26.74 10.23 -0.37
C ILE A 165 -26.29 9.45 0.85
N GLY A 166 -26.09 8.15 0.70
CA GLY A 166 -25.56 7.25 1.73
C GLY A 166 -24.06 7.00 1.54
N PHE A 167 -23.42 6.58 2.63
CA PHE A 167 -22.04 6.09 2.65
C PHE A 167 -21.99 4.64 3.12
N ILE A 168 -21.18 3.82 2.48
CA ILE A 168 -20.90 2.45 2.91
C ILE A 168 -19.40 2.26 3.02
N GLY A 169 -18.92 1.92 4.21
CA GLY A 169 -17.49 1.71 4.48
C GLY A 169 -17.23 1.34 5.92
N GLU A 170 -15.97 1.18 6.26
CA GLU A 170 -15.56 0.64 7.55
C GLU A 170 -15.30 1.73 8.59
N LYS A 171 -15.86 1.53 9.79
CA LYS A 171 -15.40 2.15 11.02
C LYS A 171 -14.44 1.15 11.68
N TYR A 172 -13.13 1.29 11.42
CA TYR A 172 -12.16 0.32 11.91
C TYR A 172 -11.38 0.82 13.14
N THR A 173 -10.65 -0.11 13.75
CA THR A 173 -9.76 0.17 14.87
C THR A 173 -8.34 -0.20 14.49
N LEU A 174 -7.36 0.57 15.00
CA LEU A 174 -5.93 0.28 14.83
C LEU A 174 -5.33 -0.35 16.09
N GLY A 175 -4.38 -1.25 15.86
CA GLY A 175 -3.60 -1.90 16.89
C GLY A 175 -4.43 -2.81 17.79
N ASP A 176 -3.77 -3.49 18.75
CA ASP A 176 -4.42 -4.41 19.66
C ASP A 176 -5.27 -3.70 20.71
N ASN A 177 -4.96 -2.45 21.00
CA ASN A 177 -5.75 -1.58 21.86
C ASN A 177 -7.04 -1.08 21.20
N LYS A 178 -7.33 -1.53 19.98
CA LYS A 178 -8.54 -1.20 19.20
C LYS A 178 -8.83 0.31 19.21
N ILE A 179 -7.81 1.12 18.94
CA ILE A 179 -7.94 2.57 18.85
C ILE A 179 -8.91 2.89 17.71
N PRO A 180 -10.06 3.55 17.97
CA PRO A 180 -11.00 3.90 16.92
C PRO A 180 -10.34 4.79 15.87
N MET A 181 -10.43 4.40 14.62
CA MET A 181 -9.97 5.20 13.49
C MET A 181 -11.11 5.43 12.51
N PHE A 182 -11.21 6.66 12.07
CA PHE A 182 -12.11 6.99 10.97
C PHE A 182 -11.35 6.87 9.66
N ASP A 183 -11.94 6.17 8.71
CA ASP A 183 -11.47 6.21 7.33
C ASP A 183 -11.53 7.65 6.81
N ASP A 184 -10.48 8.15 6.15
CA ASP A 184 -10.45 9.52 5.65
C ASP A 184 -11.61 9.81 4.68
N ARG A 185 -12.07 8.81 3.92
CA ARG A 185 -13.23 8.93 3.02
C ARG A 185 -14.53 9.18 3.79
N LEU A 186 -14.74 8.44 4.88
CA LEU A 186 -15.87 8.66 5.78
C LEU A 186 -15.79 10.03 6.45
N LYS A 187 -14.61 10.41 6.95
CA LYS A 187 -14.38 11.72 7.56
C LYS A 187 -14.75 12.85 6.61
N PHE A 188 -14.22 12.83 5.38
CA PHE A 188 -14.49 13.87 4.39
C PHE A 188 -15.91 13.81 3.85
N PHE A 189 -16.55 12.64 3.83
CA PHE A 189 -18.00 12.53 3.56
C PHE A 189 -18.82 13.27 4.63
N TYR A 190 -18.51 13.02 5.91
CA TYR A 190 -19.18 13.74 7.01
C TYR A 190 -18.98 15.25 6.91
N GLU A 191 -17.74 15.70 6.74
CA GLU A 191 -17.43 17.14 6.61
C GLU A 191 -18.20 17.77 5.44
N TYR A 192 -18.21 17.13 4.28
CA TYR A 192 -18.88 17.64 3.10
C TYR A 192 -20.40 17.71 3.27
N MET A 193 -21.02 16.60 3.70
CA MET A 193 -22.48 16.51 3.85
C MET A 193 -23.00 17.42 4.98
N ASN A 194 -22.26 17.56 6.08
CA ASN A 194 -22.57 18.51 7.14
C ASN A 194 -22.53 19.96 6.63
N ASN A 195 -21.48 20.35 5.90
CA ASN A 195 -21.35 21.68 5.33
C ASN A 195 -22.51 22.04 4.38
N LYS A 196 -23.07 21.03 3.71
CA LYS A 196 -24.25 21.17 2.86
C LYS A 196 -25.60 21.05 3.61
N GLN A 197 -25.58 20.74 4.92
CA GLN A 197 -26.77 20.46 5.74
C GLN A 197 -27.61 19.29 5.18
N MET A 198 -26.94 18.29 4.60
CA MET A 198 -27.55 17.13 3.93
C MET A 198 -27.17 15.80 4.60
N LEU A 199 -26.38 15.81 5.67
CA LEU A 199 -26.00 14.60 6.37
C LEU A 199 -27.22 13.91 6.98
N LYS A 200 -27.31 12.60 6.77
CA LYS A 200 -28.29 11.71 7.38
C LYS A 200 -27.59 10.50 7.95
N GLU A 201 -27.53 10.43 9.27
CA GLU A 201 -26.83 9.35 9.99
C GLU A 201 -27.38 7.95 9.67
N GLU A 202 -28.70 7.88 9.41
CA GLU A 202 -29.37 6.64 9.03
C GLU A 202 -28.87 6.06 7.69
N PHE A 203 -28.16 6.85 6.87
CA PHE A 203 -27.59 6.43 5.59
C PHE A 203 -26.10 6.09 5.68
N ILE A 204 -25.50 6.13 6.88
CA ILE A 204 -24.11 5.71 7.12
C ILE A 204 -24.09 4.25 7.52
N ILE A 205 -23.72 3.42 6.59
CA ILE A 205 -23.73 1.97 6.73
C ILE A 205 -22.31 1.46 7.01
N ASN A 206 -22.11 0.81 8.16
CA ASN A 206 -20.83 0.18 8.48
C ASN A 206 -20.70 -1.17 7.76
N SER A 207 -19.56 -1.37 7.10
CA SER A 207 -19.22 -2.59 6.36
C SER A 207 -17.74 -2.85 6.51
N SER A 208 -17.32 -4.11 6.59
CA SER A 208 -15.90 -4.45 6.39
C SER A 208 -15.48 -4.14 4.94
N MET A 209 -14.16 -3.95 4.71
CA MET A 209 -13.59 -3.60 3.39
C MET A 209 -13.58 -4.77 2.39
N THR A 210 -14.57 -5.65 2.46
CA THR A 210 -14.70 -6.85 1.63
C THR A 210 -16.00 -6.85 0.83
N ALA A 211 -16.06 -7.64 -0.25
CA ALA A 211 -17.29 -7.82 -1.02
C ALA A 211 -18.40 -8.47 -0.19
N GLU A 212 -18.05 -9.45 0.65
CA GLU A 212 -18.99 -10.09 1.57
C GLU A 212 -19.57 -9.09 2.57
N GLY A 213 -18.69 -8.26 3.18
CA GLY A 213 -19.14 -7.21 4.09
C GLY A 213 -20.09 -6.21 3.43
N GLY A 214 -19.78 -5.76 2.21
CA GLY A 214 -20.67 -4.89 1.44
C GLY A 214 -22.02 -5.54 1.15
N TYR A 215 -22.03 -6.81 0.77
CA TYR A 215 -23.24 -7.60 0.53
C TYR A 215 -24.10 -7.74 1.80
N GLU A 216 -23.48 -8.13 2.92
CA GLU A 216 -24.20 -8.28 4.19
C GLU A 216 -24.75 -6.95 4.70
N ALA A 217 -23.95 -5.89 4.63
CA ALA A 217 -24.32 -4.56 5.10
C ALA A 217 -25.54 -3.99 4.35
N ILE A 218 -25.56 -4.09 3.02
CA ILE A 218 -26.70 -3.60 2.22
C ILE A 218 -27.95 -4.45 2.42
N ASN A 219 -27.81 -5.78 2.52
CA ASN A 219 -28.96 -6.66 2.80
C ASN A 219 -29.57 -6.38 4.19
N LYS A 220 -28.72 -6.14 5.20
CA LYS A 220 -29.19 -5.75 6.54
C LYS A 220 -29.92 -4.40 6.48
N PHE A 221 -29.39 -3.43 5.74
CA PHE A 221 -30.02 -2.12 5.57
C PHE A 221 -31.38 -2.23 4.91
N ILE A 222 -31.54 -2.99 3.82
CA ILE A 222 -32.80 -3.20 3.13
C ILE A 222 -33.85 -3.85 4.05
N ARG A 223 -33.43 -4.88 4.82
CA ARG A 223 -34.33 -5.58 5.77
C ARG A 223 -34.80 -4.71 6.94
N SER A 224 -34.08 -3.64 7.26
CA SER A 224 -34.48 -2.70 8.32
C SER A 224 -35.68 -1.81 7.93
N GLU A 225 -36.20 -1.96 6.70
CA GLU A 225 -37.30 -1.15 6.13
C GLU A 225 -37.01 0.37 6.19
N SER A 226 -35.73 0.71 6.32
CA SER A 226 -35.29 2.09 6.31
C SER A 226 -35.55 2.71 4.94
N LYS A 227 -35.83 4.02 4.92
CA LYS A 227 -35.95 4.75 3.66
C LYS A 227 -34.62 4.66 2.89
N MET A 228 -34.71 4.24 1.63
CA MET A 228 -33.51 4.15 0.79
C MET A 228 -32.98 5.54 0.41
N PRO A 229 -31.65 5.76 0.43
CA PRO A 229 -31.07 6.92 -0.23
C PRO A 229 -31.22 6.79 -1.76
N THR A 230 -31.03 7.88 -2.47
CA THR A 230 -31.08 7.86 -3.95
C THR A 230 -29.73 7.62 -4.60
N ALA A 231 -28.65 7.70 -3.81
CA ALA A 231 -27.29 7.39 -4.24
C ALA A 231 -26.48 6.83 -3.08
N PHE A 232 -25.52 5.95 -3.40
CA PHE A 232 -24.51 5.47 -2.45
C PHE A 232 -23.10 5.78 -2.94
N PHE A 233 -22.28 6.28 -2.02
CA PHE A 233 -20.85 6.38 -2.15
C PHE A 233 -20.19 5.31 -1.28
N THR A 234 -19.39 4.43 -1.86
CA THR A 234 -18.65 3.39 -1.11
C THR A 234 -17.17 3.71 -0.97
N ALA A 235 -16.60 3.23 0.11
CA ALA A 235 -15.21 3.48 0.43
C ALA A 235 -14.22 2.85 -0.58
N ASN A 236 -14.56 1.74 -1.23
CA ASN A 236 -13.76 1.12 -2.28
C ASN A 236 -14.62 0.28 -3.24
N ASP A 237 -14.01 -0.17 -4.33
CA ASP A 237 -14.61 -1.01 -5.36
C ASP A 237 -14.93 -2.44 -4.88
N THR A 238 -14.18 -2.96 -3.92
CA THR A 238 -14.43 -4.28 -3.34
C THR A 238 -15.77 -4.29 -2.59
N ILE A 239 -16.00 -3.31 -1.70
CA ILE A 239 -17.32 -3.13 -1.05
C ILE A 239 -18.41 -2.94 -2.12
N ALA A 240 -18.11 -2.11 -3.14
CA ALA A 240 -19.02 -1.80 -4.23
C ALA A 240 -19.59 -3.04 -4.89
N SER A 241 -18.74 -4.00 -5.21
CA SER A 241 -19.14 -5.25 -5.87
C SER A 241 -20.16 -6.05 -5.05
N GLY A 242 -19.97 -6.12 -3.73
CA GLY A 242 -20.89 -6.77 -2.81
C GLY A 242 -22.22 -6.03 -2.68
N VAL A 243 -22.17 -4.70 -2.56
CA VAL A 243 -23.36 -3.84 -2.47
C VAL A 243 -24.23 -3.95 -3.72
N ILE A 244 -23.62 -3.87 -4.91
CA ILE A 244 -24.33 -3.98 -6.18
C ILE A 244 -25.04 -5.33 -6.28
N LYS A 245 -24.34 -6.42 -5.92
CA LYS A 245 -24.94 -7.76 -5.88
C LYS A 245 -26.15 -7.81 -4.94
N GLY A 246 -26.00 -7.30 -3.70
CA GLY A 246 -27.09 -7.29 -2.73
C GLY A 246 -28.30 -6.45 -3.20
N LEU A 247 -28.07 -5.29 -3.81
CA LEU A 247 -29.14 -4.48 -4.41
C LEU A 247 -29.89 -5.23 -5.51
N GLN A 248 -29.16 -5.85 -6.43
CA GLN A 248 -29.73 -6.62 -7.56
C GLN A 248 -30.58 -7.79 -7.09
N GLU A 249 -30.11 -8.58 -6.10
CA GLU A 249 -30.86 -9.70 -5.54
C GLU A 249 -32.14 -9.28 -4.83
N ASN A 250 -32.20 -8.03 -4.34
CA ASN A 250 -33.43 -7.44 -3.76
C ASN A 250 -34.26 -6.66 -4.79
N GLY A 251 -33.99 -6.80 -6.08
CA GLY A 251 -34.77 -6.18 -7.16
C GLY A 251 -34.52 -4.69 -7.37
N VAL A 252 -33.50 -4.12 -6.72
CA VAL A 252 -33.13 -2.69 -6.84
C VAL A 252 -32.20 -2.52 -8.04
N LYS A 253 -32.57 -1.67 -8.98
CA LYS A 253 -31.84 -1.46 -10.23
C LYS A 253 -30.80 -0.34 -10.06
N VAL A 254 -29.56 -0.66 -10.40
CA VAL A 254 -28.45 0.32 -10.50
C VAL A 254 -28.21 0.56 -11.99
N PRO A 255 -28.19 1.78 -12.49
CA PRO A 255 -28.32 3.07 -11.78
C PRO A 255 -29.75 3.62 -11.66
N ASN A 256 -30.80 2.90 -12.13
CA ASN A 256 -32.13 3.48 -12.32
C ASN A 256 -32.84 3.83 -11.01
N ASP A 257 -32.79 2.96 -10.01
CA ASP A 257 -33.43 3.18 -8.71
C ASP A 257 -32.44 3.82 -7.72
N ILE A 258 -31.18 3.44 -7.80
CA ILE A 258 -30.09 3.97 -6.96
C ILE A 258 -28.87 4.26 -7.84
N GLN A 259 -28.37 5.49 -7.78
CA GLN A 259 -27.09 5.88 -8.35
C GLN A 259 -25.94 5.37 -7.47
N TYR A 260 -24.80 5.04 -8.08
CA TYR A 260 -23.69 4.46 -7.38
C TYR A 260 -22.35 5.07 -7.80
N ASN A 261 -21.44 5.30 -6.84
CA ASN A 261 -20.07 5.69 -7.08
C ASN A 261 -19.17 5.09 -5.99
N CYS A 262 -17.92 4.80 -6.32
CA CYS A 262 -16.91 4.36 -5.38
C CYS A 262 -15.64 5.23 -5.47
N PHE A 263 -14.85 5.18 -4.42
CA PHE A 263 -13.55 5.85 -4.38
C PHE A 263 -12.52 5.04 -5.14
#